data_9f0caa2b626ac60ee2155e121bede682
#
_entry.id   9f0caa2b626ac60ee2155e121bede682
#
_cell.length_a   1.000
_cell.length_b   1.000
_cell.length_c   1.000
_cell.angle_alpha   90.00
_cell.angle_beta   90.00
_cell.angle_gamma   90.00
#
_symmetry.space_group_name_H-M   'P 1'
#
loop_
_entity.id
_entity.type
_entity.pdbx_description
1 polymer ?
#
loop_
_entity_poly.entity_id
_entity_poly.type
_entity_poly.pdbx_seq_one_letter_code
_entity_poly.pdbx_strand_id
1 'polypeptide(L)'
;GVFGMRGQQGKLKEIVALKEKYNFRLLVDDAHGFGTLGKTGAGAGEEQECQDGIDVYFSTFAKSMASIGAFIAADKDIIDYLKYNLRSQMYAKSLPMILVKGALKRLQLLRENPSLKDKLWENVNRLQNGLKDRGFNIGDTNTCVTPVYLEGSIPEAMIMVNDLRENYGIFLSIVVYPVIPKGIILLRVI
;
A
#
# COMPACT_ATOMS: atom_id res chain seq x y z
N GLY A 1 3.36 6.72 0.73
CA GLY A 1 4.36 5.67 0.60
C GLY A 1 4.29 4.99 -0.76
N VAL A 2 3.20 4.31 -1.07
CA VAL A 2 3.02 3.55 -2.32
C VAL A 2 1.77 4.00 -3.05
N PHE A 3 1.87 4.20 -4.37
CA PHE A 3 0.73 4.50 -5.23
C PHE A 3 -0.06 3.22 -5.53
N GLY A 4 -1.19 3.04 -4.86
CA GLY A 4 -1.98 1.80 -4.84
C GLY A 4 -2.54 1.32 -6.19
N MET A 5 -2.48 2.13 -7.25
CA MET A 5 -2.90 1.75 -8.60
C MET A 5 -1.72 1.38 -9.50
N ARG A 6 -0.60 2.06 -9.35
CA ARG A 6 0.58 1.91 -10.23
C ARG A 6 1.72 1.11 -9.61
N GLY A 7 1.69 0.87 -8.31
CA GLY A 7 2.71 0.11 -7.60
C GLY A 7 4.07 0.81 -7.47
N GLN A 8 4.16 2.09 -7.80
CA GLN A 8 5.38 2.87 -7.62
C GLN A 8 5.44 3.38 -6.19
N GLN A 9 6.64 3.49 -5.65
CA GLN A 9 6.87 4.20 -4.38
C GLN A 9 6.88 5.71 -4.59
N GLY A 10 6.38 6.46 -3.61
CA GLY A 10 6.63 7.90 -3.53
C GLY A 10 8.13 8.16 -3.32
N LYS A 11 8.62 9.26 -3.84
CA LYS A 11 10.03 9.67 -3.70
C LYS A 11 10.27 10.30 -2.32
N LEU A 12 10.13 9.48 -1.26
CA LEU A 12 10.14 9.99 0.12
C LEU A 12 11.51 10.55 0.52
N LYS A 13 12.58 9.90 0.12
CA LYS A 13 13.95 10.36 0.43
C LYS A 13 14.23 11.76 -0.15
N GLU A 14 13.81 11.99 -1.40
CA GLU A 14 13.96 13.31 -2.04
C GLU A 14 13.04 14.36 -1.39
N ILE A 15 11.80 13.96 -1.00
CA ILE A 15 10.87 14.86 -0.30
C ILE A 15 11.42 15.22 1.07
N VAL A 16 11.93 14.26 1.82
CA VAL A 16 12.54 14.52 3.14
C VAL A 16 13.75 15.45 3.02
N ALA A 17 14.59 15.27 2.00
CA ALA A 17 15.74 16.16 1.77
C ALA A 17 15.33 17.62 1.53
N LEU A 18 14.11 17.89 1.04
CA LEU A 18 13.62 19.27 0.89
C LEU A 18 13.41 19.99 2.24
N LYS A 19 13.34 19.26 3.36
CA LYS A 19 13.23 19.86 4.70
C LYS A 19 14.46 20.69 5.07
N GLU A 20 15.62 20.42 4.50
CA GLU A 20 16.82 21.24 4.66
C GLU A 20 16.62 22.66 4.11
N LYS A 21 15.77 22.81 3.10
CA LYS A 21 15.54 24.06 2.38
C LYS A 21 14.19 24.70 2.74
N TYR A 22 13.19 23.90 3.06
CA TYR A 22 11.82 24.37 3.26
C TYR A 22 11.28 23.91 4.62
N ASN A 23 10.60 24.79 5.34
CA ASN A 23 9.95 24.47 6.59
C ASN A 23 8.55 23.89 6.31
N PHE A 24 8.40 22.56 6.41
CA PHE A 24 7.11 21.88 6.26
C PHE A 24 7.07 20.60 7.11
N ARG A 25 5.87 20.13 7.40
CA ARG A 25 5.63 18.81 7.97
C ARG A 25 5.22 17.83 6.88
N LEU A 26 5.74 16.61 6.97
CA LEU A 26 5.47 15.54 6.02
C LEU A 26 4.53 14.51 6.66
N LEU A 27 3.32 14.38 6.11
CA LEU A 27 2.42 13.27 6.38
C LEU A 27 2.54 12.25 5.24
N VAL A 28 2.77 10.99 5.60
CA VAL A 28 2.84 9.88 4.64
C VAL A 28 1.72 8.90 4.92
N ASP A 29 0.85 8.70 3.93
CA ASP A 29 -0.03 7.53 3.86
C ASP A 29 0.76 6.36 3.25
N ASP A 30 1.06 5.38 4.06
CA ASP A 30 1.80 4.19 3.66
C ASP A 30 0.95 2.91 3.77
N ALA A 31 -0.33 3.04 3.46
CA ALA A 31 -1.28 1.94 3.55
C ALA A 31 -0.92 0.71 2.70
N HIS A 32 -0.15 0.88 1.64
CA HIS A 32 0.34 -0.22 0.78
C HIS A 32 1.79 -0.64 1.07
N GLY A 33 2.58 0.19 1.77
CA GLY A 33 3.97 -0.14 2.11
C GLY A 33 4.10 -0.85 3.47
N PHE A 34 3.27 -0.49 4.44
CA PHE A 34 3.31 -1.10 5.77
C PHE A 34 3.08 -2.62 5.73
N GLY A 35 3.99 -3.36 6.32
CA GLY A 35 4.01 -4.83 6.35
C GLY A 35 4.59 -5.46 5.07
N THR A 36 4.91 -4.68 4.02
CA THR A 36 5.39 -5.20 2.73
C THR A 36 6.75 -4.66 2.31
N LEU A 37 7.08 -3.42 2.65
CA LEU A 37 8.33 -2.75 2.33
C LEU A 37 9.21 -2.56 3.57
N GLY A 38 10.49 -2.35 3.33
CA GLY A 38 11.51 -2.20 4.35
C GLY A 38 12.00 -3.53 4.94
N LYS A 39 13.14 -3.49 5.59
CA LYS A 39 13.78 -4.69 6.16
C LYS A 39 12.88 -5.37 7.19
N THR A 40 12.24 -4.59 8.06
CA THR A 40 11.37 -5.10 9.12
C THR A 40 9.89 -5.08 8.75
N GLY A 41 9.52 -4.53 7.57
CA GLY A 41 8.15 -4.29 7.17
C GLY A 41 7.57 -2.98 7.70
N ALA A 42 8.43 -2.04 8.13
CA ALA A 42 7.98 -0.74 8.63
C ALA A 42 7.52 0.21 7.51
N GLY A 43 7.66 -0.17 6.25
CA GLY A 43 7.08 0.53 5.11
C GLY A 43 8.08 1.30 4.26
N ALA A 44 7.55 2.19 3.42
CA ALA A 44 8.33 2.92 2.42
C ALA A 44 9.38 3.87 3.02
N GLY A 45 9.15 4.39 4.21
CA GLY A 45 10.14 5.22 4.92
C GLY A 45 11.38 4.42 5.32
N GLU A 46 11.20 3.19 5.82
CA GLU A 46 12.29 2.28 6.13
C GLU A 46 12.99 1.82 4.84
N GLU A 47 12.23 1.47 3.80
CA GLU A 47 12.76 1.04 2.50
C GLU A 47 13.69 2.08 1.88
N GLN A 48 13.36 3.36 2.03
CA GLN A 48 14.14 4.48 1.49
C GLN A 48 15.10 5.12 2.51
N GLU A 49 15.24 4.54 3.70
CA GLU A 49 16.12 5.03 4.77
C GLU A 49 15.87 6.51 5.14
N CYS A 50 14.59 6.90 5.21
CA CYS A 50 14.19 8.29 5.47
C CYS A 50 13.03 8.40 6.47
N GLN A 51 12.75 7.37 7.24
CA GLN A 51 11.63 7.33 8.19
C GLN A 51 11.68 8.44 9.24
N ASP A 52 12.87 8.84 9.70
CA ASP A 52 13.04 9.89 10.71
C ASP A 52 12.65 11.29 10.19
N GLY A 53 12.55 11.44 8.87
CA GLY A 53 12.07 12.67 8.23
C GLY A 53 10.55 12.75 8.06
N ILE A 54 9.81 11.71 8.43
CA ILE A 54 8.35 11.66 8.35
C ILE A 54 7.76 12.12 9.69
N ASP A 55 7.04 13.25 9.70
CA ASP A 55 6.46 13.80 10.93
C ASP A 55 5.20 13.07 11.35
N VAL A 56 4.39 12.61 10.40
CA VAL A 56 3.15 11.87 10.63
C VAL A 56 3.09 10.68 9.69
N TYR A 57 3.16 9.49 10.25
CA TYR A 57 3.00 8.25 9.52
C TYR A 57 1.58 7.71 9.70
N PHE A 58 0.91 7.44 8.59
CA PHE A 58 -0.42 6.84 8.57
C PHE A 58 -0.38 5.50 7.85
N SER A 59 -1.07 4.51 8.39
CA SER A 59 -1.38 3.28 7.66
C SER A 59 -2.70 2.67 8.10
N THR A 60 -3.24 1.76 7.28
CA THR A 60 -4.48 1.06 7.54
C THR A 60 -4.24 -0.38 8.01
N PHE A 61 -5.16 -0.89 8.82
CA PHE A 61 -5.21 -2.32 9.14
C PHE A 61 -5.92 -3.17 8.07
N ALA A 62 -6.52 -2.54 7.06
CA ALA A 62 -7.35 -3.24 6.06
C ALA A 62 -6.56 -3.97 4.96
N LYS A 63 -5.23 -3.87 4.93
CA LYS A 63 -4.36 -4.50 3.92
C LYS A 63 -3.47 -5.57 4.57
N SER A 64 -2.18 -5.32 4.76
CA SER A 64 -1.24 -6.29 5.35
C SER A 64 -1.65 -6.85 6.70
N MET A 65 -2.42 -6.08 7.47
CA MET A 65 -2.90 -6.50 8.79
C MET A 65 -4.23 -7.26 8.76
N ALA A 66 -4.88 -7.45 7.60
CA ALA A 66 -6.14 -8.19 7.40
C ALA A 66 -7.18 -7.90 8.49
N SER A 67 -7.45 -6.60 8.76
CA SER A 67 -8.34 -6.14 9.83
C SER A 67 -9.09 -4.88 9.41
N ILE A 68 -9.73 -4.21 10.36
CA ILE A 68 -10.46 -2.95 10.16
C ILE A 68 -9.79 -1.85 11.00
N GLY A 69 -9.80 -0.62 10.47
CA GLY A 69 -9.27 0.55 11.12
C GLY A 69 -7.95 1.02 10.55
N ALA A 70 -7.34 1.94 11.24
CA ALA A 70 -6.11 2.59 10.85
C ALA A 70 -5.36 3.07 12.09
N PHE A 71 -4.12 3.50 11.90
CA PHE A 71 -3.33 4.12 12.95
C PHE A 71 -2.51 5.29 12.41
N ILE A 72 -2.16 6.17 13.32
CA ILE A 72 -1.22 7.25 13.11
C ILE A 72 -0.07 7.08 14.10
N ALA A 73 1.15 7.24 13.63
CA ALA A 73 2.35 7.34 14.44
C ALA A 73 3.03 8.70 14.20
N ALA A 74 3.35 9.41 15.26
CA ALA A 74 4.00 10.71 15.23
C ALA A 74 4.58 11.02 16.62
N ASP A 75 5.26 12.14 16.76
CA ASP A 75 5.70 12.65 18.04
C ASP A 75 4.54 12.85 19.01
N LYS A 76 4.83 12.73 20.30
CA LYS A 76 3.82 12.79 21.38
C LYS A 76 2.92 14.03 21.28
N ASP A 77 3.50 15.19 21.03
CA ASP A 77 2.75 16.45 20.99
C ASP A 77 1.73 16.48 19.82
N ILE A 78 2.11 15.91 18.69
CA ILE A 78 1.21 15.75 17.53
C ILE A 78 0.08 14.77 17.88
N ILE A 79 0.40 13.63 18.47
CA ILE A 79 -0.60 12.63 18.87
C ILE A 79 -1.57 13.22 19.92
N ASP A 80 -1.06 13.94 20.91
CA ASP A 80 -1.90 14.56 21.93
C ASP A 80 -2.80 15.65 21.32
N TYR A 81 -2.29 16.47 20.40
CA TYR A 81 -3.10 17.41 19.65
C TYR A 81 -4.22 16.71 18.86
N LEU A 82 -3.91 15.64 18.14
CA LEU A 82 -4.87 14.90 17.32
C LEU A 82 -5.98 14.25 18.16
N LYS A 83 -5.68 13.75 19.36
CA LYS A 83 -6.71 13.17 20.27
C LYS A 83 -7.84 14.14 20.57
N TYR A 84 -7.54 15.44 20.68
CA TYR A 84 -8.51 16.46 21.07
C TYR A 84 -9.07 17.26 19.88
N ASN A 85 -8.44 17.20 18.71
CA ASN A 85 -8.82 18.02 17.56
C ASN A 85 -9.28 17.22 16.35
N LEU A 86 -8.98 15.91 16.27
CA LEU A 86 -9.39 15.08 15.15
C LEU A 86 -10.87 14.66 15.34
N ARG A 87 -11.76 15.26 14.55
CA ARG A 87 -13.21 15.04 14.66
C ARG A 87 -13.61 13.58 14.47
N SER A 88 -12.97 12.87 13.55
CA SER A 88 -13.21 11.43 13.34
C SER A 88 -12.83 10.59 14.56
N GLN A 89 -11.79 10.98 15.32
CA GLN A 89 -11.42 10.32 16.57
C GLN A 89 -12.45 10.60 17.67
N MET A 90 -12.93 11.84 17.77
CA MET A 90 -13.85 12.25 18.83
C MET A 90 -15.27 11.70 18.65
N TYR A 91 -15.78 11.65 17.43
CA TYR A 91 -17.18 11.39 17.14
C TYR A 91 -17.48 10.03 16.51
N ALA A 92 -16.48 9.35 15.92
CA ALA A 92 -16.68 8.08 15.21
C ALA A 92 -16.60 6.83 16.11
N LYS A 93 -16.42 6.99 17.42
CA LYS A 93 -16.14 5.91 18.39
C LYS A 93 -14.79 5.25 18.21
N SER A 94 -14.30 4.64 19.27
CA SER A 94 -13.03 3.89 19.26
C SER A 94 -13.19 2.55 18.56
N LEU A 95 -12.09 2.01 18.05
CA LEU A 95 -12.05 0.63 17.58
C LEU A 95 -12.43 -0.32 18.73
N PRO A 96 -13.25 -1.34 18.47
CA PRO A 96 -13.50 -2.41 19.43
C PRO A 96 -12.21 -3.03 19.94
N MET A 97 -12.14 -3.32 21.25
CA MET A 97 -10.91 -3.84 21.89
C MET A 97 -10.41 -5.14 21.25
N ILE A 98 -11.31 -5.97 20.75
CA ILE A 98 -10.93 -7.22 20.05
C ILE A 98 -10.10 -6.93 18.78
N LEU A 99 -10.43 -5.88 18.04
CA LEU A 99 -9.66 -5.46 16.85
C LEU A 99 -8.30 -4.92 17.24
N VAL A 100 -8.22 -4.13 18.32
CA VAL A 100 -6.96 -3.60 18.85
C VAL A 100 -6.04 -4.74 19.29
N LYS A 101 -6.54 -5.69 20.09
CA LYS A 101 -5.78 -6.89 20.49
C LYS A 101 -5.36 -7.72 19.28
N GLY A 102 -6.24 -7.87 18.30
CA GLY A 102 -5.92 -8.54 17.04
C GLY A 102 -4.82 -7.83 16.25
N ALA A 103 -4.83 -6.49 16.19
CA ALA A 103 -3.78 -5.72 15.52
C ALA A 103 -2.42 -5.89 16.22
N LEU A 104 -2.39 -5.83 17.55
CA LEU A 104 -1.17 -6.06 18.33
C LEU A 104 -0.61 -7.48 18.10
N LYS A 105 -1.47 -8.51 18.05
CA LYS A 105 -1.03 -9.88 17.77
C LYS A 105 -0.48 -10.03 16.36
N ARG A 106 -1.12 -9.40 15.36
CA ARG A 106 -0.62 -9.41 13.97
C ARG A 106 0.72 -8.69 13.83
N LEU A 107 0.88 -7.56 14.52
CA LEU A 107 2.17 -6.86 14.57
C LEU A 107 3.26 -7.73 15.17
N GLN A 108 2.96 -8.43 16.26
CA GLN A 108 3.88 -9.40 16.86
C GLN A 108 4.23 -10.50 15.84
N LEU A 109 3.24 -11.10 15.17
CA LEU A 109 3.46 -12.14 14.16
C LEU A 109 4.35 -11.66 13.01
N LEU A 110 4.14 -10.44 12.50
CA LEU A 110 4.97 -9.86 11.45
C LEU A 110 6.43 -9.71 11.90
N ARG A 111 6.66 -9.27 13.15
CA ARG A 111 8.00 -9.11 13.71
C ARG A 111 8.71 -10.45 13.97
N GLU A 112 7.98 -11.45 14.41
CA GLU A 112 8.50 -12.78 14.74
C GLU A 112 8.70 -13.67 13.52
N ASN A 113 8.03 -13.37 12.39
CA ASN A 113 8.02 -14.21 11.19
C ASN A 113 8.38 -13.42 9.92
N PRO A 114 9.64 -13.01 9.75
CA PRO A 114 10.08 -12.29 8.54
C PRO A 114 9.84 -13.09 7.24
N SER A 115 9.79 -14.41 7.34
CA SER A 115 9.48 -15.32 6.22
C SER A 115 8.13 -15.05 5.55
N LEU A 116 7.17 -14.42 6.22
CA LEU A 116 5.90 -14.02 5.62
C LEU A 116 6.12 -12.97 4.52
N LYS A 117 6.95 -11.97 4.81
CA LYS A 117 7.34 -10.94 3.84
C LYS A 117 8.21 -11.52 2.72
N ASP A 118 9.17 -12.39 3.07
CA ASP A 118 10.03 -13.06 2.08
C ASP A 118 9.19 -13.87 1.09
N LYS A 119 8.19 -14.61 1.59
CA LYS A 119 7.27 -15.37 0.74
C LYS A 119 6.40 -14.48 -0.16
N LEU A 120 5.94 -13.33 0.35
CA LEU A 120 5.25 -12.35 -0.47
C LEU A 120 6.14 -11.90 -1.64
N TRP A 121 7.38 -11.50 -1.36
CA TRP A 121 8.29 -11.04 -2.39
C TRP A 121 8.74 -12.12 -3.38
N GLU A 122 8.88 -13.36 -2.94
CA GLU A 122 9.06 -14.51 -3.85
C GLU A 122 7.92 -14.59 -4.88
N ASN A 123 6.67 -14.52 -4.39
CA ASN A 123 5.48 -14.56 -5.24
C ASN A 123 5.39 -13.33 -6.17
N VAL A 124 5.67 -12.13 -5.65
CA VAL A 124 5.70 -10.88 -6.43
C VAL A 124 6.72 -10.97 -7.55
N ASN A 125 7.95 -11.36 -7.24
CA ASN A 125 9.02 -11.47 -8.22
C ASN A 125 8.69 -12.53 -9.30
N ARG A 126 8.16 -13.68 -8.90
CA ARG A 126 7.71 -14.71 -9.83
C ARG A 126 6.64 -14.20 -10.78
N LEU A 127 5.62 -13.49 -10.25
CA LEU A 127 4.55 -12.93 -11.06
C LEU A 127 5.06 -11.84 -12.00
N GLN A 128 5.77 -10.84 -11.47
CA GLN A 128 6.23 -9.69 -12.25
C GLN A 128 7.22 -10.09 -13.34
N ASN A 129 8.18 -10.97 -13.03
CA ASN A 129 9.09 -11.48 -14.02
C ASN A 129 8.37 -12.32 -15.08
N GLY A 130 7.47 -13.22 -14.66
CA GLY A 130 6.68 -14.02 -15.60
C GLY A 130 5.78 -13.22 -16.53
N LEU A 131 5.26 -12.06 -16.09
CA LEU A 131 4.51 -11.13 -16.93
C LEU A 131 5.44 -10.39 -17.91
N LYS A 132 6.58 -9.86 -17.42
CA LYS A 132 7.57 -9.18 -18.27
C LYS A 132 8.12 -10.08 -19.35
N ASP A 133 8.48 -11.33 -19.03
CA ASP A 133 9.02 -12.32 -19.95
C ASP A 133 8.02 -12.66 -21.09
N ARG A 134 6.73 -12.44 -20.84
CA ARG A 134 5.66 -12.62 -21.83
C ARG A 134 5.24 -11.33 -22.54
N GLY A 135 5.98 -10.24 -22.33
CA GLY A 135 5.75 -8.96 -23.02
C GLY A 135 4.61 -8.11 -22.43
N PHE A 136 4.07 -8.46 -21.25
CA PHE A 136 3.07 -7.61 -20.62
C PHE A 136 3.68 -6.32 -20.08
N ASN A 137 3.00 -5.21 -20.32
CA ASN A 137 3.36 -3.93 -19.74
C ASN A 137 2.84 -3.84 -18.30
N ILE A 138 3.75 -3.87 -17.34
CA ILE A 138 3.45 -3.70 -15.91
C ILE A 138 3.93 -2.36 -15.35
N GLY A 139 4.36 -1.43 -16.22
CA GLY A 139 4.94 -0.15 -15.82
C GLY A 139 6.19 -0.29 -14.95
N ASP A 140 6.49 0.75 -14.19
CA ASP A 140 7.69 0.82 -13.33
C ASP A 140 7.36 0.45 -11.87
N THR A 141 6.57 -0.61 -11.67
CA THR A 141 6.24 -1.05 -10.31
C THR A 141 7.47 -1.61 -9.61
N ASN A 142 7.63 -1.22 -8.34
CA ASN A 142 8.68 -1.69 -7.44
C ASN A 142 8.13 -2.07 -6.06
N THR A 143 6.86 -2.48 -6.03
CA THR A 143 6.13 -2.92 -4.83
C THR A 143 5.33 -4.19 -5.11
N CYS A 144 4.60 -4.69 -4.12
CA CYS A 144 3.70 -5.84 -4.29
C CYS A 144 2.47 -5.54 -5.16
N VAL A 145 2.17 -4.29 -5.44
CA VAL A 145 1.09 -3.90 -6.36
C VAL A 145 1.57 -4.02 -7.80
N THR A 146 0.98 -4.90 -8.57
CA THR A 146 1.37 -5.15 -9.96
C THR A 146 0.25 -4.71 -10.89
N PRO A 147 0.37 -3.54 -11.56
CA PRO A 147 -0.55 -3.15 -12.62
C PRO A 147 -0.21 -3.91 -13.90
N VAL A 148 -1.21 -4.33 -14.65
CA VAL A 148 -1.04 -4.83 -16.02
C VAL A 148 -1.85 -3.91 -16.93
N TYR A 149 -1.15 -3.14 -17.76
CA TYR A 149 -1.78 -2.20 -18.67
C TYR A 149 -2.36 -2.96 -19.87
N LEU A 150 -3.63 -2.70 -20.16
CA LEU A 150 -4.35 -3.34 -21.26
C LEU A 150 -4.57 -2.36 -22.39
N GLU A 151 -4.48 -2.87 -23.60
CA GLU A 151 -5.00 -2.24 -24.82
C GLU A 151 -6.44 -2.68 -25.05
N GLY A 152 -7.18 -1.93 -25.88
CA GLY A 152 -8.57 -2.25 -26.22
C GLY A 152 -9.61 -1.45 -25.45
N SER A 153 -10.79 -1.99 -25.30
CA SER A 153 -11.94 -1.34 -24.70
C SER A 153 -12.29 -1.90 -23.31
N ILE A 154 -13.01 -1.10 -22.51
CA ILE A 154 -13.50 -1.55 -21.20
C ILE A 154 -14.38 -2.80 -21.30
N PRO A 155 -15.33 -2.93 -22.26
CA PRO A 155 -16.11 -4.15 -22.42
C PRO A 155 -15.25 -5.39 -22.69
N GLU A 156 -14.23 -5.31 -23.54
CA GLU A 156 -13.29 -6.42 -23.81
C GLU A 156 -12.53 -6.83 -22.54
N ALA A 157 -12.02 -5.86 -21.77
CA ALA A 157 -11.36 -6.10 -20.51
C ALA A 157 -12.30 -6.78 -19.48
N MET A 158 -13.56 -6.39 -19.43
CA MET A 158 -14.56 -7.01 -18.55
C MET A 158 -14.84 -8.47 -18.96
N ILE A 159 -14.98 -8.75 -20.26
CA ILE A 159 -15.15 -10.11 -20.78
C ILE A 159 -13.94 -10.96 -20.38
N MET A 160 -12.72 -10.47 -20.58
CA MET A 160 -11.49 -11.16 -20.25
C MET A 160 -11.41 -11.47 -18.74
N VAL A 161 -11.72 -10.52 -17.86
CA VAL A 161 -11.67 -10.75 -16.42
C VAL A 161 -12.73 -11.76 -15.97
N ASN A 162 -13.92 -11.74 -16.60
CA ASN A 162 -14.94 -12.74 -16.33
C ASN A 162 -14.48 -14.14 -16.79
N ASP A 163 -13.86 -14.24 -17.97
CA ASP A 163 -13.29 -15.50 -18.46
C ASP A 163 -12.19 -16.04 -17.53
N LEU A 164 -11.26 -15.17 -17.10
CA LEU A 164 -10.23 -15.55 -16.14
C LEU A 164 -10.81 -16.07 -14.83
N ARG A 165 -11.91 -15.47 -14.37
CA ARG A 165 -12.58 -15.91 -13.14
C ARG A 165 -13.29 -17.25 -13.30
N GLU A 166 -14.14 -17.38 -14.33
CA GLU A 166 -15.02 -18.55 -14.49
C GLU A 166 -14.26 -19.79 -14.99
N ASN A 167 -13.31 -19.62 -15.90
CA ASN A 167 -12.63 -20.73 -16.55
C ASN A 167 -11.24 -21.04 -15.97
N TYR A 168 -10.58 -20.07 -15.31
CA TYR A 168 -9.23 -20.24 -14.79
C TYR A 168 -9.12 -20.05 -13.26
N GLY A 169 -10.21 -19.65 -12.58
CA GLY A 169 -10.22 -19.42 -11.15
C GLY A 169 -9.34 -18.23 -10.71
N ILE A 170 -9.08 -17.28 -11.61
CA ILE A 170 -8.24 -16.11 -11.36
C ILE A 170 -9.11 -14.90 -11.09
N PHE A 171 -9.07 -14.39 -9.86
CA PHE A 171 -9.80 -13.18 -9.48
C PHE A 171 -8.92 -11.95 -9.60
N LEU A 172 -9.30 -11.02 -10.50
CA LEU A 172 -8.59 -9.77 -10.76
C LEU A 172 -9.55 -8.58 -10.72
N SER A 173 -9.00 -7.39 -10.39
CA SER A 173 -9.76 -6.14 -10.42
C SER A 173 -9.37 -5.32 -11.67
N ILE A 174 -10.38 -4.89 -12.43
CA ILE A 174 -10.21 -3.86 -13.47
C ILE A 174 -10.18 -2.49 -12.79
N VAL A 175 -9.27 -1.64 -13.21
CA VAL A 175 -9.20 -0.24 -12.81
C VAL A 175 -9.30 0.63 -14.05
N VAL A 176 -10.24 1.56 -14.01
CA VAL A 176 -10.55 2.49 -15.09
C VAL A 176 -10.84 3.89 -14.53
N TYR A 177 -11.07 4.86 -15.41
CA TYR A 177 -11.55 6.18 -15.01
C TYR A 177 -12.82 6.06 -14.13
N PRO A 178 -12.96 6.85 -13.05
CA PRO A 178 -12.13 8.01 -12.64
C PRO A 178 -10.94 7.67 -11.72
N VAL A 179 -10.68 6.41 -11.40
CA VAL A 179 -9.61 6.00 -10.48
C VAL A 179 -8.23 6.22 -11.09
N ILE A 180 -8.14 6.08 -12.40
CA ILE A 180 -6.96 6.37 -13.21
C ILE A 180 -7.36 7.28 -14.39
N PRO A 181 -6.40 7.90 -15.10
CA PRO A 181 -6.70 8.79 -16.21
C PRO A 181 -7.58 8.13 -17.28
N LYS A 182 -8.45 8.94 -17.92
CA LYS A 182 -9.33 8.49 -18.98
C LYS A 182 -8.53 7.90 -20.15
N GLY A 183 -8.99 6.78 -20.68
CA GLY A 183 -8.34 6.08 -21.79
C GLY A 183 -7.30 5.04 -21.34
N ILE A 184 -7.01 4.93 -20.05
CA ILE A 184 -6.17 3.87 -19.52
C ILE A 184 -7.07 2.77 -18.94
N ILE A 185 -6.70 1.53 -19.19
CA ILE A 185 -7.31 0.34 -18.59
C ILE A 185 -6.18 -0.48 -17.97
N LEU A 186 -6.32 -0.89 -16.72
CA LEU A 186 -5.36 -1.78 -16.12
C LEU A 186 -6.04 -2.86 -15.27
N LEU A 187 -5.42 -4.01 -15.21
CA LEU A 187 -5.68 -5.00 -14.17
C LEU A 187 -4.76 -4.70 -12.98
N ARG A 188 -5.30 -4.79 -11.79
CA ARG A 188 -4.52 -4.64 -10.56
C ARG A 188 -4.42 -5.98 -9.84
N VAL A 189 -3.19 -6.48 -9.76
CA VAL A 189 -2.85 -7.69 -9.01
C VAL A 189 -2.14 -7.28 -7.72
N ILE A 190 -2.64 -7.77 -6.60
CA ILE A 190 -2.11 -7.49 -5.25
C ILE A 190 -2.04 -8.79 -4.46
#